data_90cf9ffb6a99a89361c8d4a3b42e6150
#
_entry.id   90cf9ffb6a99a89361c8d4a3b42e6150
#
_cell.length_a   1.000
_cell.length_b   1.000
_cell.length_c   1.000
_cell.angle_alpha   90.00
_cell.angle_beta   90.00
_cell.angle_gamma   90.00
#
_symmetry.space_group_name_H-M   'P 1'
#
loop_
_entity.id
_entity.type
_entity.pdbx_description
1 polymer ?
#
loop_
_entity_poly.entity_id
_entity_poly.type
_entity_poly.pdbx_seq_one_letter_code
_entity_poly.pdbx_strand_id
1 'polypeptide(L)'
;MEQLYGITQLLFSALLLCGLLLHIVSQNDKLKKKPNFIIILADDIGWGDLDANQPEERANNTPYLNLMALQGLRMTDFHSPASTCSPSRAAILTGRYSLRNGVTHNFGVNSLAGLPLSEVTLPQLLQKAGYHTAMIGKWHLGHNGPYSPTNRGFDYYLGIPYSNDMGCTDMPGYNLPQCLPCDSDGPQVIRNARGGCYSRVGLPLIENSSIVEQPLDLWTLTEQYKSAALRIIHNASERGQPYLLYIALAHMHVPLAPPLSPDAPTADHHPNSGVYAASLRELDSLVGAIKTASDVTDRDNTLIWFTGDNGPWEQKCQYAGSVGPFGGKWQTSKGGGSAKQTTWEGGHRVPTVAYWPGRIIANTTSSALLSGMDIFPTVLSLAGVTLPSDRCYDGIDATNILLHGEQMGHEFLFHPNSGAAGKFGDLQTVRSGKHKAFYITGAAEACGGGTGKQQVHDPPLIFDLEHDESEETPLDVKTPEYQTVAERIARGREELLWDIATDKSVSIADYRTDESAAPCCDPTQAVCRCPRLG
;
A
#
# COMPACT_ATOMS: atom_id res chain seq x y z
N MET A 1 -51.38 35.76 37.70
CA MET A 1 -50.22 34.84 37.83
C MET A 1 -50.31 33.64 36.88
N GLU A 2 -51.46 33.04 36.68
CA GLU A 2 -51.66 31.89 35.77
C GLU A 2 -51.33 32.17 34.28
N GLN A 3 -51.63 33.38 33.76
CA GLN A 3 -51.29 33.71 32.37
C GLN A 3 -49.81 33.89 32.11
N LEU A 4 -48.99 34.31 33.09
CA LEU A 4 -47.54 34.38 32.96
C LEU A 4 -46.90 33.00 32.97
N TYR A 5 -47.46 32.04 33.71
CA TYR A 5 -46.96 30.66 33.78
C TYR A 5 -47.17 29.90 32.47
N GLY A 6 -48.28 30.12 31.78
CA GLY A 6 -48.57 29.53 30.48
C GLY A 6 -47.64 30.03 29.36
N ILE A 7 -47.28 31.33 29.38
CA ILE A 7 -46.36 31.91 28.39
C ILE A 7 -44.93 31.40 28.57
N THR A 8 -44.47 31.24 29.81
CA THR A 8 -43.12 30.68 30.07
C THR A 8 -43.02 29.21 29.71
N GLN A 9 -44.04 28.39 29.94
CA GLN A 9 -44.04 26.99 29.48
C GLN A 9 -44.07 26.88 27.95
N LEU A 10 -44.81 27.69 27.24
CA LEU A 10 -44.84 27.73 25.77
C LEU A 10 -43.48 28.15 25.19
N LEU A 11 -42.83 29.15 25.77
CA LEU A 11 -41.48 29.58 25.34
C LEU A 11 -40.42 28.51 25.60
N PHE A 12 -40.49 27.79 26.72
CA PHE A 12 -39.57 26.70 27.06
C PHE A 12 -39.73 25.49 26.12
N SER A 13 -40.99 25.15 25.80
CA SER A 13 -41.31 24.10 24.84
C SER A 13 -40.86 24.44 23.40
N ALA A 14 -41.03 25.71 23.00
CA ALA A 14 -40.60 26.19 21.69
C ALA A 14 -39.04 26.19 21.56
N LEU A 15 -38.31 26.55 22.61
CA LEU A 15 -36.84 26.48 22.66
C LEU A 15 -36.34 25.06 22.63
N LEU A 16 -36.98 24.11 23.33
CA LEU A 16 -36.65 22.68 23.27
C LEU A 16 -36.93 22.09 21.88
N LEU A 17 -38.06 22.43 21.25
CA LEU A 17 -38.35 21.98 19.87
C LEU A 17 -37.36 22.56 18.87
N CYS A 18 -37.01 23.84 19.00
CA CYS A 18 -36.01 24.48 18.13
C CYS A 18 -34.61 23.86 18.29
N GLY A 19 -34.23 23.54 19.54
CA GLY A 19 -32.99 22.81 19.85
C GLY A 19 -32.98 21.39 19.25
N LEU A 20 -34.11 20.66 19.34
CA LEU A 20 -34.25 19.33 18.71
C LEU A 20 -34.22 19.42 17.18
N LEU A 21 -34.92 20.39 16.60
CA LEU A 21 -34.92 20.61 15.15
C LEU A 21 -33.52 21.00 14.64
N LEU A 22 -32.80 21.87 15.33
CA LEU A 22 -31.42 22.23 15.01
C LEU A 22 -30.49 21.04 15.13
N HIS A 23 -30.70 20.15 16.10
CA HIS A 23 -29.91 18.91 16.25
C HIS A 23 -30.21 17.91 15.15
N ILE A 24 -31.49 17.74 14.76
CA ILE A 24 -31.92 16.88 13.65
C ILE A 24 -31.42 17.42 12.31
N VAL A 25 -31.48 18.75 12.09
CA VAL A 25 -30.94 19.39 10.88
C VAL A 25 -29.42 19.23 10.83
N SER A 26 -28.72 19.44 11.95
CA SER A 26 -27.26 19.23 12.06
C SER A 26 -26.86 17.75 11.83
N GLN A 27 -27.65 16.78 12.31
CA GLN A 27 -27.41 15.35 12.02
C GLN A 27 -27.74 15.00 10.57
N ASN A 28 -28.79 15.55 9.98
CA ASN A 28 -29.12 15.35 8.56
C ASN A 28 -28.10 16.00 7.61
N ASP A 29 -27.52 17.13 7.98
CA ASP A 29 -26.43 17.74 7.19
C ASP A 29 -25.12 16.94 7.31
N LYS A 30 -24.84 16.35 8.48
CA LYS A 30 -23.72 15.40 8.66
C LYS A 30 -23.90 14.11 7.83
N LEU A 31 -25.14 13.67 7.61
CA LEU A 31 -25.46 12.52 6.73
C LEU A 31 -25.37 12.85 5.23
N LYS A 32 -25.30 14.12 4.84
CA LYS A 32 -25.21 14.57 3.44
C LYS A 32 -23.80 14.93 3.00
N LYS A 33 -22.85 15.11 3.91
CA LYS A 33 -21.47 15.48 3.57
C LYS A 33 -20.70 14.23 3.14
N LYS A 34 -20.19 14.23 1.91
CA LYS A 34 -19.32 13.14 1.42
C LYS A 34 -18.07 13.07 2.27
N PRO A 35 -17.64 11.87 2.71
CA PRO A 35 -16.44 11.72 3.52
C PRO A 35 -15.18 12.01 2.72
N ASN A 36 -14.14 12.46 3.39
CA ASN A 36 -12.79 12.54 2.85
C ASN A 36 -12.08 11.22 3.06
N PHE A 37 -11.17 10.89 2.17
CA PHE A 37 -10.35 9.68 2.25
C PHE A 37 -8.87 10.03 2.17
N ILE A 38 -8.11 9.56 3.15
CA ILE A 38 -6.65 9.59 3.15
C ILE A 38 -6.18 8.14 3.21
N ILE A 39 -5.56 7.66 2.14
CA ILE A 39 -4.97 6.32 2.05
C ILE A 39 -3.47 6.49 2.08
N ILE A 40 -2.81 5.93 3.10
CA ILE A 40 -1.36 5.97 3.26
C ILE A 40 -0.82 4.57 3.03
N LEU A 41 -0.02 4.41 1.99
CA LEU A 41 0.59 3.16 1.59
C LEU A 41 2.10 3.23 1.82
N ALA A 42 2.63 2.40 2.68
CA ALA A 42 4.07 2.23 2.85
C ALA A 42 4.61 1.18 1.87
N ASP A 43 5.85 1.34 1.42
CA ASP A 43 6.54 0.45 0.49
C ASP A 43 7.46 -0.50 1.29
N ASP A 44 7.43 -1.80 1.03
CA ASP A 44 8.29 -2.80 1.68
C ASP A 44 8.22 -2.83 3.23
N ILE A 45 7.06 -2.62 3.81
CA ILE A 45 6.88 -2.61 5.27
C ILE A 45 6.46 -3.99 5.80
N GLY A 46 7.11 -4.44 6.87
CA GLY A 46 6.76 -5.69 7.54
C GLY A 46 5.62 -5.54 8.53
N TRP A 47 4.86 -6.61 8.73
CA TRP A 47 3.78 -6.65 9.73
C TRP A 47 4.29 -6.32 11.13
N GLY A 48 5.50 -6.78 11.45
CA GLY A 48 6.17 -6.55 12.73
C GLY A 48 6.75 -5.14 12.92
N ASP A 49 6.76 -4.29 11.88
CA ASP A 49 7.28 -2.93 11.99
C ASP A 49 6.32 -1.98 12.73
N LEU A 50 5.04 -2.36 12.86
CA LEU A 50 4.10 -1.63 13.70
C LEU A 50 4.22 -2.09 15.16
N ASP A 51 4.69 -1.22 16.06
CA ASP A 51 4.87 -1.56 17.47
C ASP A 51 3.58 -2.09 18.15
N ALA A 52 2.39 -1.65 17.69
CA ALA A 52 1.11 -2.16 18.19
C ALA A 52 0.89 -3.66 17.86
N ASN A 53 1.58 -4.20 16.85
CA ASN A 53 1.53 -5.62 16.50
C ASN A 53 2.47 -6.47 17.36
N GLN A 54 3.56 -5.87 17.90
CA GLN A 54 4.56 -6.52 18.73
C GLN A 54 4.76 -5.78 20.07
N PRO A 55 3.77 -5.77 20.98
CA PRO A 55 3.82 -4.98 22.20
C PRO A 55 4.93 -5.37 23.17
N GLU A 56 5.45 -6.60 23.10
CA GLU A 56 6.53 -7.08 23.96
C GLU A 56 7.92 -6.62 23.48
N GLU A 57 8.08 -6.34 22.19
CA GLU A 57 9.32 -5.92 21.54
C GLU A 57 9.36 -4.41 21.24
N ARG A 58 8.55 -3.61 21.92
CA ARG A 58 8.36 -2.18 21.60
C ARG A 58 9.66 -1.41 21.57
N ALA A 59 10.09 -1.05 20.38
CA ALA A 59 11.19 -0.13 20.13
C ALA A 59 10.76 1.36 20.13
N ASN A 60 9.45 1.64 20.27
CA ASN A 60 8.83 2.97 20.17
C ASN A 60 9.17 3.69 18.85
N ASN A 61 9.16 2.95 17.75
CA ASN A 61 9.46 3.48 16.42
C ASN A 61 8.22 4.04 15.71
N THR A 62 7.00 3.63 16.13
CA THR A 62 5.74 4.01 15.48
C THR A 62 4.71 4.62 16.44
N PRO A 63 5.07 5.65 17.25
CA PRO A 63 4.17 6.21 18.26
C PRO A 63 2.88 6.82 17.68
N TYR A 64 2.92 7.45 16.51
CA TYR A 64 1.71 8.02 15.88
C TYR A 64 0.81 6.95 15.28
N LEU A 65 1.35 5.93 14.64
CA LEU A 65 0.59 4.77 14.18
C LEU A 65 -0.01 3.99 15.34
N ASN A 66 0.71 3.85 16.46
CA ASN A 66 0.18 3.25 17.68
C ASN A 66 -0.98 4.07 18.26
N LEU A 67 -0.84 5.40 18.29
CA LEU A 67 -1.93 6.27 18.70
C LEU A 67 -3.14 6.13 17.76
N MET A 68 -2.90 6.03 16.46
CA MET A 68 -3.95 5.83 15.47
C MET A 68 -4.66 4.48 15.65
N ALA A 69 -3.93 3.41 15.97
CA ALA A 69 -4.48 2.09 16.30
C ALA A 69 -5.33 2.13 17.59
N LEU A 70 -4.88 2.84 18.63
CA LEU A 70 -5.63 3.03 19.89
C LEU A 70 -6.89 3.89 19.69
N GLN A 71 -6.91 4.78 18.72
CA GLN A 71 -8.04 5.66 18.42
C GLN A 71 -8.92 5.14 17.29
N GLY A 72 -8.60 4.00 16.69
CA GLY A 72 -9.26 3.41 15.55
C GLY A 72 -9.33 1.89 15.61
N LEU A 73 -9.26 1.27 14.45
CA LEU A 73 -9.29 -0.18 14.23
C LEU A 73 -7.93 -0.67 13.73
N ARG A 74 -7.36 -1.66 14.40
CA ARG A 74 -6.20 -2.43 13.95
C ARG A 74 -6.67 -3.72 13.26
N MET A 75 -6.21 -3.97 12.03
CA MET A 75 -6.52 -5.18 11.26
C MET A 75 -5.31 -6.11 11.28
N THR A 76 -5.44 -7.29 11.88
CA THR A 76 -4.32 -8.20 12.12
C THR A 76 -4.14 -9.26 11.05
N ASP A 77 -5.17 -9.52 10.24
CA ASP A 77 -5.16 -10.48 9.13
C ASP A 77 -5.45 -9.76 7.80
N PHE A 78 -4.67 -8.71 7.54
CA PHE A 78 -4.77 -7.89 6.33
C PHE A 78 -3.58 -8.16 5.41
N HIS A 79 -3.87 -8.44 4.14
CA HIS A 79 -2.90 -8.87 3.15
C HIS A 79 -2.74 -7.86 2.02
N SER A 80 -1.50 -7.60 1.62
CA SER A 80 -1.25 -6.98 0.32
C SER A 80 -1.74 -7.89 -0.80
N PRO A 81 -2.33 -7.36 -1.88
CA PRO A 81 -2.84 -8.19 -2.98
C PRO A 81 -1.77 -8.96 -3.75
N ALA A 82 -0.54 -8.47 -3.72
CA ALA A 82 0.63 -9.11 -4.31
C ALA A 82 1.86 -8.87 -3.43
N SER A 83 2.88 -9.70 -3.61
CA SER A 83 4.13 -9.61 -2.86
C SER A 83 5.20 -8.71 -3.51
N THR A 84 4.80 -7.90 -4.51
CA THR A 84 5.63 -6.87 -5.16
C THR A 84 4.82 -5.63 -5.52
N CYS A 85 5.52 -4.49 -5.67
CA CYS A 85 4.96 -3.14 -5.76
C CYS A 85 3.88 -2.95 -6.84
N SER A 86 4.22 -3.07 -8.15
CA SER A 86 3.28 -2.73 -9.23
C SER A 86 2.02 -3.59 -9.22
N PRO A 87 2.08 -4.93 -9.08
CA PRO A 87 0.88 -5.76 -9.00
C PRO A 87 -0.01 -5.42 -7.81
N SER A 88 0.57 -5.16 -6.64
CA SER A 88 -0.17 -4.78 -5.45
C SER A 88 -0.86 -3.41 -5.63
N ARG A 89 -0.13 -2.41 -6.09
CA ARG A 89 -0.66 -1.05 -6.35
C ARG A 89 -1.75 -1.06 -7.41
N ALA A 90 -1.60 -1.85 -8.48
CA ALA A 90 -2.64 -2.06 -9.48
C ALA A 90 -3.91 -2.63 -8.86
N ALA A 91 -3.78 -3.67 -8.03
CA ALA A 91 -4.92 -4.33 -7.40
C ALA A 91 -5.62 -3.42 -6.37
N ILE A 92 -4.87 -2.64 -5.57
CA ILE A 92 -5.43 -1.63 -4.64
C ILE A 92 -6.28 -0.59 -5.39
N LEU A 93 -5.78 -0.09 -6.53
CA LEU A 93 -6.47 0.97 -7.29
C LEU A 93 -7.59 0.48 -8.19
N THR A 94 -7.72 -0.83 -8.44
CA THR A 94 -8.74 -1.42 -9.33
C THR A 94 -9.71 -2.37 -8.63
N GLY A 95 -9.39 -2.84 -7.41
CA GLY A 95 -10.17 -3.85 -6.70
C GLY A 95 -10.10 -5.25 -7.35
N ARG A 96 -9.06 -5.54 -8.18
CA ARG A 96 -8.96 -6.74 -9.01
C ARG A 96 -7.58 -7.38 -8.91
N TYR A 97 -7.53 -8.70 -8.83
CA TYR A 97 -6.25 -9.44 -8.86
C TYR A 97 -5.44 -9.15 -10.12
N SER A 98 -4.13 -9.36 -10.04
CA SER A 98 -3.21 -9.30 -11.19
C SER A 98 -3.64 -10.22 -12.34
N LEU A 99 -4.31 -11.32 -12.03
CA LEU A 99 -4.92 -12.26 -12.99
C LEU A 99 -6.02 -11.62 -13.86
N ARG A 100 -6.66 -10.53 -13.39
CA ARG A 100 -7.70 -9.79 -14.13
C ARG A 100 -7.19 -8.48 -14.69
N ASN A 101 -6.45 -7.70 -13.88
CA ASN A 101 -5.95 -6.39 -14.30
C ASN A 101 -4.69 -6.47 -15.18
N GLY A 102 -4.07 -7.66 -15.29
CA GLY A 102 -2.94 -7.96 -16.15
C GLY A 102 -1.58 -7.54 -15.61
N VAL A 103 -1.51 -6.83 -14.47
CA VAL A 103 -0.23 -6.38 -13.89
C VAL A 103 0.33 -7.47 -12.99
N THR A 104 1.23 -8.29 -13.53
CA THR A 104 1.76 -9.49 -12.86
C THR A 104 3.14 -9.29 -12.24
N HIS A 105 3.90 -8.26 -12.64
CA HIS A 105 5.22 -7.91 -12.13
C HIS A 105 5.51 -6.42 -12.29
N ASN A 106 6.65 -5.95 -11.81
CA ASN A 106 6.98 -4.53 -11.79
C ASN A 106 7.29 -3.97 -13.18
N PHE A 107 6.87 -2.72 -13.43
CA PHE A 107 7.26 -1.95 -14.60
C PHE A 107 8.65 -1.36 -14.45
N GLY A 108 9.40 -1.28 -15.55
CA GLY A 108 10.74 -0.70 -15.60
C GLY A 108 10.75 0.80 -15.84
N VAL A 109 11.94 1.41 -15.67
CA VAL A 109 12.19 2.85 -15.94
C VAL A 109 11.87 3.23 -17.39
N ASN A 110 12.09 2.34 -18.33
CA ASN A 110 11.89 2.51 -19.77
C ASN A 110 10.64 1.79 -20.28
N SER A 111 9.65 1.51 -19.43
CA SER A 111 8.39 0.89 -19.84
C SER A 111 7.59 1.80 -20.75
N LEU A 112 7.16 1.27 -21.90
CA LEU A 112 6.31 1.98 -22.86
C LEU A 112 4.87 2.11 -22.37
N ALA A 113 4.42 1.18 -21.55
CA ALA A 113 3.06 1.10 -21.03
C ALA A 113 3.03 0.99 -19.50
N GLY A 114 1.87 0.71 -18.94
CA GLY A 114 1.62 0.60 -17.52
C GLY A 114 0.33 -0.15 -17.23
N LEU A 115 -0.36 0.20 -16.16
CA LEU A 115 -1.69 -0.33 -15.82
C LEU A 115 -2.61 -0.18 -17.04
N PRO A 116 -3.16 -1.28 -17.59
CA PRO A 116 -3.96 -1.25 -18.80
C PRO A 116 -5.02 -0.16 -18.79
N LEU A 117 -5.16 0.55 -19.91
CA LEU A 117 -6.10 1.70 -20.02
C LEU A 117 -7.56 1.27 -19.95
N SER A 118 -7.84 -0.01 -20.20
CA SER A 118 -9.15 -0.62 -19.99
C SER A 118 -9.53 -0.73 -18.50
N GLU A 119 -8.56 -0.73 -17.58
CA GLU A 119 -8.83 -0.75 -16.16
C GLU A 119 -9.35 0.61 -15.65
N VAL A 120 -10.36 0.55 -14.78
CA VAL A 120 -10.94 1.74 -14.13
C VAL A 120 -10.34 1.85 -12.73
N THR A 121 -9.79 3.01 -12.42
CA THR A 121 -9.12 3.26 -11.14
C THR A 121 -10.05 3.95 -10.13
N LEU A 122 -9.79 3.74 -8.85
CA LEU A 122 -10.49 4.40 -7.75
C LEU A 122 -10.57 5.93 -7.92
N PRO A 123 -9.45 6.65 -8.19
CA PRO A 123 -9.51 8.10 -8.37
C PRO A 123 -10.36 8.52 -9.58
N GLN A 124 -10.39 7.76 -10.68
CA GLN A 124 -11.27 8.08 -11.82
C GLN A 124 -12.76 8.07 -11.45
N LEU A 125 -13.18 7.13 -10.59
CA LEU A 125 -14.58 7.05 -10.14
C LEU A 125 -14.91 8.15 -9.13
N LEU A 126 -14.00 8.42 -8.20
CA LEU A 126 -14.18 9.49 -7.22
C LEU A 126 -14.14 10.88 -7.86
N GLN A 127 -13.27 11.12 -8.84
CA GLN A 127 -13.24 12.36 -9.61
C GLN A 127 -14.59 12.62 -10.30
N LYS A 128 -15.15 11.59 -10.98
CA LYS A 128 -16.51 11.67 -11.58
C LYS A 128 -17.60 11.93 -10.53
N ALA A 129 -17.38 11.50 -9.29
CA ALA A 129 -18.29 11.76 -8.17
C ALA A 129 -18.06 13.14 -7.51
N GLY A 130 -17.16 13.98 -8.04
CA GLY A 130 -16.91 15.35 -7.57
C GLY A 130 -15.90 15.47 -6.43
N TYR A 131 -15.10 14.44 -6.19
CA TYR A 131 -13.95 14.51 -5.29
C TYR A 131 -12.79 15.25 -5.96
N HIS A 132 -12.03 16.00 -5.19
CA HIS A 132 -10.67 16.37 -5.57
C HIS A 132 -9.74 15.18 -5.29
N THR A 133 -9.03 14.72 -6.32
CA THR A 133 -8.19 13.53 -6.23
C THR A 133 -6.72 13.91 -6.32
N ALA A 134 -5.96 13.59 -5.29
CA ALA A 134 -4.54 13.91 -5.23
C ALA A 134 -3.72 12.68 -4.88
N MET A 135 -2.55 12.58 -5.51
CA MET A 135 -1.57 11.54 -5.22
C MET A 135 -0.23 12.16 -4.85
N ILE A 136 0.39 11.62 -3.81
CA ILE A 136 1.76 11.96 -3.41
C ILE A 136 2.55 10.65 -3.31
N GLY A 137 3.75 10.61 -3.89
CA GLY A 137 4.70 9.51 -3.74
C GLY A 137 4.86 8.61 -4.96
N LYS A 138 5.23 7.36 -4.74
CA LYS A 138 5.58 6.36 -5.75
C LYS A 138 4.35 5.88 -6.52
N TRP A 139 4.37 6.03 -7.84
CA TRP A 139 3.32 5.53 -8.73
C TRP A 139 3.51 4.06 -9.13
N HIS A 140 4.55 3.74 -9.84
CA HIS A 140 5.01 2.42 -10.29
C HIS A 140 3.99 1.63 -11.15
N LEU A 141 3.10 2.34 -11.86
CA LEU A 141 2.07 1.74 -12.73
C LEU A 141 2.17 2.23 -14.20
N GLY A 142 3.39 2.59 -14.61
CA GLY A 142 3.68 3.20 -15.91
C GLY A 142 3.59 4.73 -15.87
N HIS A 143 4.51 5.38 -16.54
CA HIS A 143 4.67 6.84 -16.48
C HIS A 143 4.65 7.51 -17.86
N ASN A 144 4.68 6.72 -18.92
CA ASN A 144 4.73 7.20 -20.27
C ASN A 144 3.32 7.55 -20.79
N GLY A 145 3.12 8.81 -21.19
CA GLY A 145 1.89 9.28 -21.81
C GLY A 145 0.62 9.01 -20.98
N PRO A 146 -0.35 8.24 -21.50
CA PRO A 146 -1.66 8.05 -20.88
C PRO A 146 -1.62 7.22 -19.57
N TYR A 147 -0.48 6.64 -19.22
CA TYR A 147 -0.31 5.83 -18.02
C TYR A 147 0.08 6.64 -16.79
N SER A 148 0.41 7.94 -16.95
CA SER A 148 0.77 8.82 -15.82
C SER A 148 -0.37 9.01 -14.82
N PRO A 149 -0.10 9.30 -13.54
CA PRO A 149 -1.13 9.45 -12.51
C PRO A 149 -2.25 10.43 -12.88
N THR A 150 -1.92 11.57 -13.48
CA THR A 150 -2.89 12.60 -13.88
C THR A 150 -3.81 12.12 -14.99
N ASN A 151 -3.38 11.20 -15.84
CA ASN A 151 -4.22 10.57 -16.85
C ASN A 151 -5.01 9.37 -16.30
N ARG A 152 -4.73 8.97 -15.07
CA ARG A 152 -5.40 7.85 -14.39
C ARG A 152 -6.29 8.31 -13.23
N GLY A 153 -6.76 9.58 -13.28
CA GLY A 153 -7.83 10.13 -12.44
C GLY A 153 -7.37 10.94 -11.25
N PHE A 154 -6.09 11.30 -11.16
CA PHE A 154 -5.62 12.25 -10.15
C PHE A 154 -5.58 13.67 -10.71
N ASP A 155 -6.22 14.64 -10.01
CA ASP A 155 -6.16 16.06 -10.35
C ASP A 155 -4.80 16.67 -10.02
N TYR A 156 -4.09 16.10 -9.04
CA TYR A 156 -2.77 16.52 -8.62
C TYR A 156 -1.87 15.31 -8.36
N TYR A 157 -0.62 15.42 -8.75
CA TYR A 157 0.44 14.43 -8.50
C TYR A 157 1.75 15.12 -8.11
N LEU A 158 2.39 14.62 -7.06
CA LEU A 158 3.78 14.93 -6.71
C LEU A 158 4.47 13.64 -6.30
N GLY A 159 5.47 13.16 -7.05
CA GLY A 159 6.11 11.92 -6.66
C GLY A 159 7.10 11.34 -7.67
N ILE A 160 7.45 10.09 -7.41
CA ILE A 160 8.40 9.28 -8.17
C ILE A 160 7.61 8.36 -9.10
N PRO A 161 7.93 8.32 -10.41
CA PRO A 161 7.14 7.54 -11.38
C PRO A 161 7.31 6.02 -11.26
N TYR A 162 8.39 5.56 -10.63
CA TYR A 162 8.75 4.15 -10.39
C TYR A 162 9.38 4.00 -8.99
N SER A 163 10.17 2.96 -8.72
CA SER A 163 10.82 2.78 -7.42
C SER A 163 12.05 3.68 -7.25
N ASN A 164 12.32 4.12 -6.03
CA ASN A 164 13.44 5.01 -5.70
C ASN A 164 14.84 4.39 -5.87
N ASP A 165 14.94 3.07 -6.01
CA ASP A 165 16.17 2.35 -6.36
C ASP A 165 16.40 2.22 -7.88
N MET A 166 15.45 2.69 -8.70
CA MET A 166 15.48 2.52 -10.15
C MET A 166 16.06 3.72 -10.91
N GLY A 167 16.55 4.73 -10.21
CA GLY A 167 17.25 5.88 -10.76
C GLY A 167 18.44 6.26 -9.91
N CYS A 168 19.43 6.99 -10.47
CA CYS A 168 20.53 7.46 -9.67
C CYS A 168 20.25 8.82 -9.02
N THR A 169 20.90 9.09 -7.91
CA THR A 169 20.89 10.38 -7.22
C THR A 169 22.30 10.83 -6.89
N ASP A 170 22.50 12.13 -6.74
CA ASP A 170 23.81 12.69 -6.35
C ASP A 170 24.12 12.40 -4.88
N MET A 171 23.09 12.22 -4.07
CA MET A 171 23.19 11.87 -2.66
C MET A 171 22.36 10.60 -2.42
N PRO A 172 22.89 9.41 -2.76
CA PRO A 172 22.19 8.16 -2.57
C PRO A 172 21.98 7.92 -1.07
N GLY A 173 20.82 7.36 -0.73
CA GLY A 173 20.55 6.88 0.61
C GLY A 173 21.33 5.61 0.94
N TYR A 174 21.02 5.02 2.08
CA TYR A 174 21.65 3.79 2.53
C TYR A 174 21.16 2.58 1.73
N ASN A 175 22.08 1.66 1.49
CA ASN A 175 21.85 0.46 0.69
C ASN A 175 21.44 0.70 -0.78
N LEU A 176 22.03 1.72 -1.36
CA LEU A 176 22.35 1.58 -2.76
C LEU A 176 23.69 0.85 -2.84
N PRO A 177 23.80 -0.22 -3.65
CA PRO A 177 25.12 -0.62 -4.14
C PRO A 177 25.68 0.65 -4.76
N GLN A 178 26.96 0.98 -4.47
CA GLN A 178 27.59 2.20 -4.95
C GLN A 178 27.19 2.43 -6.40
N CYS A 179 26.26 3.33 -6.62
CA CYS A 179 26.09 3.85 -7.94
C CYS A 179 27.46 4.37 -8.32
N LEU A 180 28.01 3.90 -9.42
CA LEU A 180 29.08 4.64 -10.05
C LEU A 180 28.66 6.09 -10.03
N PRO A 181 29.53 7.02 -9.57
CA PRO A 181 29.15 8.40 -9.44
C PRO A 181 28.38 8.79 -10.70
N CYS A 182 27.23 9.41 -10.54
CA CYS A 182 26.48 9.95 -11.65
C CYS A 182 27.36 11.10 -12.17
N ASP A 183 28.33 10.77 -13.02
CA ASP A 183 29.36 11.71 -13.47
C ASP A 183 28.70 12.87 -14.19
N SER A 184 28.91 14.06 -13.64
CA SER A 184 28.43 15.31 -14.20
C SER A 184 29.08 15.67 -15.56
N ASP A 185 30.21 15.04 -15.93
CA ASP A 185 31.14 15.62 -16.87
C ASP A 185 31.46 14.78 -18.11
N GLY A 186 30.65 13.79 -18.49
CA GLY A 186 31.02 13.02 -19.69
C GLY A 186 29.84 12.28 -20.37
N PRO A 187 29.95 12.03 -21.69
CA PRO A 187 29.00 11.20 -22.42
C PRO A 187 29.16 9.74 -22.01
N GLN A 188 28.73 9.39 -20.82
CA GLN A 188 28.92 8.05 -20.28
C GLN A 188 27.75 7.16 -20.64
N VAL A 189 28.00 6.37 -21.67
CA VAL A 189 27.22 5.19 -22.01
C VAL A 189 27.65 4.06 -21.06
N ILE A 190 27.17 4.01 -19.85
CA ILE A 190 27.29 2.81 -19.04
C ILE A 190 26.02 1.98 -19.32
N ARG A 191 26.16 1.01 -20.19
CA ARG A 191 25.14 0.00 -20.43
C ARG A 191 25.30 -1.07 -19.35
N ASN A 192 24.22 -1.39 -18.64
CA ASN A 192 24.15 -2.48 -17.66
C ASN A 192 24.99 -2.27 -16.40
N ALA A 193 24.77 -1.23 -15.64
CA ALA A 193 25.18 -1.23 -14.25
C ALA A 193 24.36 -2.28 -13.48
N ARG A 194 24.88 -3.47 -13.30
CA ARG A 194 24.47 -4.36 -12.21
C ARG A 194 24.82 -3.65 -10.91
N GLY A 195 23.91 -2.84 -10.39
CA GLY A 195 24.22 -2.09 -9.20
C GLY A 195 23.29 -0.91 -8.91
N GLY A 196 22.12 -0.82 -9.50
CA GLY A 196 21.06 0.06 -9.00
C GLY A 196 21.01 1.49 -9.52
N CYS A 197 22.03 2.00 -10.20
CA CYS A 197 21.88 3.20 -11.03
C CYS A 197 21.56 2.80 -12.46
N TYR A 198 20.41 3.20 -12.94
CA TYR A 198 20.20 3.30 -14.38
C TYR A 198 21.13 4.43 -14.86
N SER A 199 22.16 4.04 -15.61
CA SER A 199 23.31 4.83 -15.95
C SER A 199 23.05 6.06 -16.81
N ARG A 200 21.80 6.31 -17.19
CA ARG A 200 21.41 7.43 -18.05
C ARG A 200 20.36 8.36 -17.46
N VAL A 201 19.67 7.95 -16.40
CA VAL A 201 18.49 8.66 -15.89
C VAL A 201 18.64 8.89 -14.40
N GLY A 202 18.77 10.15 -14.01
CA GLY A 202 18.59 10.55 -12.62
C GLY A 202 17.18 10.25 -12.16
N LEU A 203 17.01 9.89 -10.89
CA LEU A 203 15.68 9.68 -10.32
C LEU A 203 14.89 10.99 -10.37
N PRO A 204 13.76 11.08 -11.07
CA PRO A 204 13.03 12.33 -11.17
C PRO A 204 12.02 12.51 -10.05
N LEU A 205 11.82 13.74 -9.60
CA LEU A 205 10.59 14.17 -8.95
C LEU A 205 9.68 14.81 -9.99
N ILE A 206 8.46 14.34 -10.07
CA ILE A 206 7.46 14.81 -11.02
C ILE A 206 6.34 15.52 -10.26
N GLU A 207 5.99 16.73 -10.69
CA GLU A 207 4.74 17.38 -10.29
C GLU A 207 3.80 17.48 -11.49
N ASN A 208 2.64 16.84 -11.37
CA ASN A 208 1.66 16.65 -12.44
C ASN A 208 2.27 15.95 -13.68
N SER A 209 2.63 16.72 -14.70
CA SER A 209 3.23 16.21 -15.94
C SER A 209 4.67 16.70 -16.16
N SER A 210 5.24 17.43 -15.20
CA SER A 210 6.54 18.08 -15.35
C SER A 210 7.56 17.49 -14.37
N ILE A 211 8.78 17.24 -14.82
CA ILE A 211 9.90 16.92 -13.96
C ILE A 211 10.33 18.23 -13.29
N VAL A 212 10.23 18.30 -11.95
CA VAL A 212 10.56 19.49 -11.17
C VAL A 212 11.94 19.42 -10.53
N GLU A 213 12.48 18.21 -10.41
CA GLU A 213 13.82 17.96 -9.90
C GLU A 213 14.38 16.67 -10.52
N GLN A 214 15.62 16.69 -11.04
CA GLN A 214 16.30 15.51 -11.56
C GLN A 214 17.83 15.75 -11.59
N PRO A 215 18.64 14.97 -10.89
CA PRO A 215 18.27 13.93 -9.93
C PRO A 215 17.57 14.50 -8.69
N LEU A 216 16.63 13.72 -8.14
CA LEU A 216 15.95 14.02 -6.89
C LEU A 216 16.92 13.91 -5.69
N ASP A 217 16.80 14.82 -4.73
CA ASP A 217 17.41 14.70 -3.41
C ASP A 217 16.49 13.92 -2.46
N LEU A 218 16.84 12.66 -2.19
CA LEU A 218 16.06 11.78 -1.31
C LEU A 218 15.94 12.29 0.13
N TRP A 219 16.94 13.05 0.62
CA TRP A 219 16.97 13.57 1.99
C TRP A 219 15.94 14.68 2.24
N THR A 220 15.44 15.31 1.19
CA THR A 220 14.42 16.36 1.28
C THR A 220 13.01 15.87 0.93
N LEU A 221 12.88 14.64 0.44
CA LEU A 221 11.66 14.13 -0.18
C LEU A 221 10.48 14.10 0.79
N THR A 222 10.71 13.64 2.03
CA THR A 222 9.66 13.54 3.05
C THR A 222 9.07 14.90 3.41
N GLU A 223 9.88 15.94 3.52
CA GLU A 223 9.40 17.30 3.79
C GLU A 223 8.61 17.88 2.60
N GLN A 224 9.01 17.55 1.38
CA GLN A 224 8.26 17.93 0.17
C GLN A 224 6.89 17.26 0.15
N TYR A 225 6.82 15.96 0.46
CA TYR A 225 5.57 15.20 0.55
C TYR A 225 4.66 15.72 1.68
N LYS A 226 5.24 15.98 2.87
CA LYS A 226 4.51 16.56 4.00
C LYS A 226 3.90 17.92 3.64
N SER A 227 4.69 18.82 3.09
CA SER A 227 4.22 20.15 2.68
C SER A 227 3.09 20.09 1.67
N ALA A 228 3.19 19.20 0.66
CA ALA A 228 2.15 19.00 -0.33
C ALA A 228 0.87 18.41 0.28
N ALA A 229 0.99 17.39 1.14
CA ALA A 229 -0.15 16.76 1.81
C ALA A 229 -0.94 17.77 2.68
N LEU A 230 -0.22 18.54 3.52
CA LEU A 230 -0.86 19.53 4.38
C LEU A 230 -1.56 20.62 3.56
N ARG A 231 -0.95 21.09 2.49
CA ARG A 231 -1.54 22.07 1.56
C ARG A 231 -2.84 21.54 0.93
N ILE A 232 -2.85 20.28 0.49
CA ILE A 232 -4.04 19.65 -0.10
C ILE A 232 -5.17 19.57 0.91
N ILE A 233 -4.90 19.09 2.14
CA ILE A 233 -5.89 18.95 3.21
C ILE A 233 -6.50 20.33 3.55
N HIS A 234 -5.67 21.35 3.74
CA HIS A 234 -6.14 22.72 4.04
C HIS A 234 -6.99 23.30 2.90
N ASN A 235 -6.48 23.25 1.66
CA ASN A 235 -7.20 23.80 0.52
C ASN A 235 -8.56 23.13 0.29
N ALA A 236 -8.64 21.81 0.48
CA ALA A 236 -9.90 21.07 0.35
C ALA A 236 -10.88 21.46 1.44
N SER A 237 -10.39 21.61 2.68
CA SER A 237 -11.20 22.06 3.81
C SER A 237 -11.78 23.47 3.61
N GLU A 238 -10.94 24.43 3.18
CA GLU A 238 -11.36 25.81 2.90
C GLU A 238 -12.43 25.88 1.80
N ARG A 239 -12.33 25.01 0.80
CA ARG A 239 -13.29 24.94 -0.31
C ARG A 239 -14.54 24.11 0.02
N GLY A 240 -14.57 23.40 1.14
CA GLY A 240 -15.62 22.44 1.48
C GLY A 240 -15.78 21.32 0.45
N GLN A 241 -14.70 20.97 -0.27
CA GLN A 241 -14.67 19.96 -1.31
C GLN A 241 -14.23 18.62 -0.73
N PRO A 242 -14.97 17.51 -0.96
CA PRO A 242 -14.50 16.19 -0.56
C PRO A 242 -13.26 15.80 -1.36
N TYR A 243 -12.35 15.07 -0.73
CA TYR A 243 -11.09 14.69 -1.38
C TYR A 243 -10.70 13.24 -1.16
N LEU A 244 -9.97 12.69 -2.13
CA LEU A 244 -9.12 11.52 -2.00
C LEU A 244 -7.67 12.00 -1.99
N LEU A 245 -6.94 11.72 -0.93
CA LEU A 245 -5.50 11.90 -0.85
C LEU A 245 -4.83 10.53 -0.73
N TYR A 246 -4.24 10.05 -1.84
CA TYR A 246 -3.51 8.79 -1.90
C TYR A 246 -2.02 9.07 -1.72
N ILE A 247 -1.48 8.69 -0.57
CA ILE A 247 -0.08 8.93 -0.18
C ILE A 247 0.65 7.60 -0.25
N ALA A 248 1.28 7.34 -1.39
CA ALA A 248 2.05 6.12 -1.64
C ALA A 248 3.54 6.40 -1.38
N LEU A 249 3.94 6.28 -0.12
CA LEU A 249 5.31 6.56 0.29
C LEU A 249 6.31 5.62 -0.37
N ALA A 250 7.53 6.10 -0.60
CA ALA A 250 8.66 5.27 -0.99
C ALA A 250 9.38 4.64 0.24
N HIS A 251 8.99 5.05 1.46
CA HIS A 251 9.40 4.41 2.71
C HIS A 251 8.66 3.08 2.85
N MET A 252 9.21 2.02 3.19
CA MET A 252 10.53 1.63 3.74
C MET A 252 11.45 0.99 2.69
N HIS A 253 11.17 1.20 1.40
CA HIS A 253 11.98 0.66 0.32
C HIS A 253 13.37 1.33 0.30
N VAL A 254 14.40 0.55 0.06
CA VAL A 254 15.75 1.08 -0.15
C VAL A 254 15.82 1.90 -1.46
N PRO A 255 16.67 2.94 -1.56
CA PRO A 255 17.60 3.46 -0.56
C PRO A 255 16.91 4.18 0.59
N LEU A 256 17.37 3.95 1.82
CA LEU A 256 16.88 4.65 3.00
C LEU A 256 17.65 5.98 3.15
N ALA A 257 16.93 7.07 3.31
CA ALA A 257 17.51 8.40 3.48
C ALA A 257 16.81 9.17 4.64
N PRO A 258 16.86 8.64 5.88
CA PRO A 258 16.26 9.31 7.02
C PRO A 258 17.00 10.60 7.34
N PRO A 259 16.37 11.60 7.99
CA PRO A 259 17.02 12.82 8.40
C PRO A 259 18.32 12.52 9.18
N LEU A 260 19.40 13.21 8.83
CA LEU A 260 20.66 13.08 9.54
C LEU A 260 20.49 13.69 10.94
N SER A 261 20.39 12.85 11.95
CA SER A 261 20.54 13.26 13.35
C SER A 261 22.01 13.15 13.73
N PRO A 262 22.58 14.14 14.45
CA PRO A 262 23.93 14.02 15.02
C PRO A 262 24.11 12.79 15.93
N ASP A 263 23.01 12.31 16.49
CA ASP A 263 22.94 11.15 17.38
C ASP A 263 22.45 9.87 16.68
N ALA A 264 22.41 9.85 15.33
CA ALA A 264 22.01 8.64 14.61
C ALA A 264 23.03 7.53 14.89
N PRO A 265 22.61 6.40 15.46
CA PRO A 265 23.52 5.30 15.77
C PRO A 265 24.17 4.80 14.47
N THR A 266 25.49 4.85 14.43
CA THR A 266 26.25 4.17 13.38
C THR A 266 25.91 2.68 13.43
N ALA A 267 25.40 2.16 12.31
CA ALA A 267 25.30 0.74 11.93
C ALA A 267 25.27 -0.27 13.10
N ASP A 268 24.27 -0.21 13.96
CA ASP A 268 23.99 -1.28 14.89
C ASP A 268 23.15 -2.35 14.16
N HIS A 269 23.54 -3.61 14.25
CA HIS A 269 22.95 -4.73 13.49
C HIS A 269 21.58 -5.19 14.01
N HIS A 270 20.93 -4.41 14.86
CA HIS A 270 19.59 -4.73 15.38
C HIS A 270 18.50 -4.21 14.45
N PRO A 271 17.49 -5.01 14.06
CA PRO A 271 16.40 -4.58 13.17
C PRO A 271 15.59 -3.38 13.75
N ASN A 272 15.68 -3.14 15.05
CA ASN A 272 14.99 -2.03 15.73
C ASN A 272 15.90 -0.81 16.00
N SER A 273 17.10 -0.80 15.47
CA SER A 273 18.09 0.28 15.62
C SER A 273 18.66 0.67 14.24
N GLY A 274 19.39 1.77 14.19
CA GLY A 274 20.07 2.18 12.97
C GLY A 274 19.18 2.88 11.95
N VAL A 275 19.56 2.75 10.67
CA VAL A 275 18.99 3.51 9.55
C VAL A 275 17.53 3.13 9.26
N TYR A 276 17.19 1.84 9.35
CA TYR A 276 15.82 1.38 9.12
C TYR A 276 14.86 1.96 10.15
N ALA A 277 15.20 1.86 11.44
CA ALA A 277 14.41 2.43 12.52
C ALA A 277 14.28 3.96 12.42
N ALA A 278 15.34 4.65 11.97
CA ALA A 278 15.29 6.09 11.71
C ALA A 278 14.31 6.44 10.58
N SER A 279 14.32 5.68 9.47
CA SER A 279 13.38 5.84 8.36
C SER A 279 11.94 5.50 8.77
N LEU A 280 11.76 4.50 9.64
CA LEU A 280 10.44 4.14 10.16
C LEU A 280 9.86 5.26 11.05
N ARG A 281 10.69 5.87 11.89
CA ARG A 281 10.29 7.06 12.70
C ARG A 281 9.96 8.27 11.81
N GLU A 282 10.67 8.44 10.71
CA GLU A 282 10.38 9.49 9.73
C GLU A 282 9.01 9.28 9.09
N LEU A 283 8.73 8.06 8.61
CA LEU A 283 7.42 7.66 8.11
C LEU A 283 6.32 7.92 9.14
N ASP A 284 6.51 7.47 10.37
CA ASP A 284 5.53 7.62 11.45
C ASP A 284 5.27 9.10 11.79
N SER A 285 6.32 9.93 11.78
CA SER A 285 6.19 11.38 11.99
C SER A 285 5.38 12.05 10.87
N LEU A 286 5.57 11.61 9.63
CA LEU A 286 4.77 12.08 8.50
C LEU A 286 3.29 11.69 8.66
N VAL A 287 3.01 10.45 9.03
CA VAL A 287 1.63 9.99 9.35
C VAL A 287 1.02 10.84 10.46
N GLY A 288 1.78 11.13 11.52
CA GLY A 288 1.37 11.99 12.62
C GLY A 288 1.00 13.40 12.18
N ALA A 289 1.80 14.00 11.29
CA ALA A 289 1.51 15.33 10.74
C ALA A 289 0.23 15.34 9.90
N ILE A 290 0.03 14.34 9.05
CA ILE A 290 -1.18 14.18 8.23
C ILE A 290 -2.42 13.99 9.09
N LYS A 291 -2.34 13.07 10.08
CA LYS A 291 -3.42 12.85 11.04
C LYS A 291 -3.79 14.14 11.77
N THR A 292 -2.80 14.88 12.26
CA THR A 292 -3.01 16.14 12.97
C THR A 292 -3.71 17.17 12.08
N ALA A 293 -3.29 17.32 10.83
CA ALA A 293 -3.92 18.24 9.89
C ALA A 293 -5.37 17.85 9.60
N SER A 294 -5.66 16.56 9.43
CA SER A 294 -7.00 16.03 9.25
C SER A 294 -7.88 16.28 10.50
N ASP A 295 -7.33 16.05 11.70
CA ASP A 295 -8.06 16.25 12.95
C ASP A 295 -8.43 17.73 13.18
N VAL A 296 -7.61 18.66 12.73
CA VAL A 296 -7.87 20.10 12.85
C VAL A 296 -8.89 20.59 11.82
N THR A 297 -8.93 19.98 10.62
CA THR A 297 -9.75 20.49 9.51
C THR A 297 -11.13 19.84 9.43
N ASP A 298 -11.21 18.51 9.45
CA ASP A 298 -12.48 17.77 9.24
C ASP A 298 -12.44 16.36 9.87
N ARG A 299 -12.13 16.32 11.15
CA ARG A 299 -11.87 15.11 11.92
C ARG A 299 -12.94 14.03 11.79
N ASP A 300 -14.20 14.42 12.02
CA ASP A 300 -15.33 13.47 12.11
C ASP A 300 -15.80 12.99 10.73
N ASN A 301 -15.27 13.57 9.65
CA ASN A 301 -15.65 13.26 8.27
C ASN A 301 -14.49 12.78 7.40
N THR A 302 -13.38 12.37 8.01
CA THR A 302 -12.21 11.89 7.29
C THR A 302 -11.81 10.49 7.76
N LEU A 303 -11.80 9.54 6.83
CA LEU A 303 -11.21 8.21 7.02
C LEU A 303 -9.73 8.27 6.65
N ILE A 304 -8.86 7.88 7.58
CA ILE A 304 -7.45 7.61 7.32
C ILE A 304 -7.23 6.09 7.35
N TRP A 305 -6.69 5.55 6.28
CA TRP A 305 -6.34 4.13 6.14
C TRP A 305 -4.85 3.99 5.87
N PHE A 306 -4.10 3.41 6.81
CA PHE A 306 -2.68 3.09 6.66
C PHE A 306 -2.51 1.60 6.38
N THR A 307 -1.65 1.23 5.41
CA THR A 307 -1.26 -0.15 5.11
C THR A 307 0.06 -0.21 4.32
N GLY A 308 0.54 -1.42 4.01
CA GLY A 308 1.70 -1.67 3.14
C GLY A 308 1.29 -2.18 1.75
N ASP A 309 2.16 -2.00 0.76
CA ASP A 309 1.97 -2.56 -0.58
C ASP A 309 2.47 -4.00 -0.72
N ASN A 310 3.45 -4.40 0.05
CA ASN A 310 3.96 -5.77 0.22
C ASN A 310 4.82 -5.88 1.47
N GLY A 311 5.18 -7.10 1.84
CA GLY A 311 6.09 -7.36 2.95
C GLY A 311 7.52 -6.87 2.70
N PRO A 312 8.40 -6.92 3.73
CA PRO A 312 9.74 -6.31 3.70
C PRO A 312 10.66 -7.03 2.71
N TRP A 313 11.64 -6.29 2.19
CA TRP A 313 12.62 -6.84 1.25
C TRP A 313 13.78 -7.52 1.97
N GLU A 314 13.58 -8.76 2.39
CA GLU A 314 14.49 -9.57 3.21
C GLU A 314 15.92 -9.64 2.67
N GLN A 315 16.12 -9.63 1.36
CA GLN A 315 17.46 -9.61 0.71
C GLN A 315 18.31 -8.40 1.15
N LYS A 316 17.69 -7.35 1.68
CA LYS A 316 18.38 -6.14 2.15
C LYS A 316 18.87 -6.24 3.59
N CYS A 317 18.70 -7.39 4.22
CA CYS A 317 19.24 -7.73 5.54
C CYS A 317 18.86 -6.67 6.61
N GLN A 318 19.87 -5.99 7.21
CA GLN A 318 19.66 -4.96 8.22
C GLN A 318 18.88 -3.71 7.75
N TYR A 319 18.62 -3.60 6.46
CA TYR A 319 17.81 -2.53 5.85
C TYR A 319 16.41 -3.00 5.47
N ALA A 320 16.01 -4.20 5.90
CA ALA A 320 14.67 -4.74 5.73
C ALA A 320 13.87 -4.66 7.02
N GLY A 321 12.54 -4.61 6.90
CA GLY A 321 11.61 -4.62 8.02
C GLY A 321 11.40 -6.00 8.64
N SER A 322 10.61 -6.03 9.70
CA SER A 322 10.28 -7.23 10.47
C SER A 322 8.96 -7.84 10.00
N VAL A 323 8.98 -9.12 9.65
CA VAL A 323 7.76 -9.88 9.35
C VAL A 323 6.98 -10.28 10.62
N GLY A 324 7.54 -10.03 11.81
CA GLY A 324 6.98 -10.53 13.08
C GLY A 324 7.01 -12.06 13.14
N PRO A 325 5.91 -12.74 13.56
CA PRO A 325 5.87 -14.19 13.68
C PRO A 325 5.83 -14.91 12.31
N PHE A 326 5.56 -14.19 11.22
CA PHE A 326 5.30 -14.74 9.89
C PHE A 326 6.58 -15.05 9.10
N GLY A 327 7.48 -15.82 9.70
CA GLY A 327 8.83 -16.06 9.20
C GLY A 327 8.98 -17.10 8.09
N GLY A 328 7.90 -17.77 7.64
CA GLY A 328 7.94 -18.79 6.60
C GLY A 328 9.03 -19.85 6.84
N LYS A 329 9.07 -20.42 8.05
CA LYS A 329 10.18 -21.28 8.52
C LYS A 329 10.41 -22.50 7.65
N TRP A 330 9.37 -23.04 7.04
CA TRP A 330 9.53 -24.15 6.10
C TRP A 330 10.44 -23.77 4.93
N GLN A 331 10.31 -22.57 4.40
CA GLN A 331 11.11 -22.03 3.30
C GLN A 331 12.50 -21.63 3.76
N THR A 332 12.59 -20.87 4.87
CA THR A 332 13.87 -20.33 5.36
C THR A 332 14.80 -21.42 5.88
N SER A 333 14.26 -22.52 6.46
CA SER A 333 15.06 -23.71 6.82
C SER A 333 15.71 -24.40 5.62
N LYS A 334 15.24 -24.12 4.40
CA LYS A 334 15.80 -24.61 3.13
C LYS A 334 16.67 -23.58 2.41
N GLY A 335 16.97 -22.47 3.09
CA GLY A 335 17.88 -21.44 2.62
C GLY A 335 17.26 -20.43 1.64
N GLY A 336 15.94 -20.38 1.51
CA GLY A 336 15.26 -19.37 0.70
C GLY A 336 14.65 -18.26 1.54
N GLY A 337 14.34 -17.11 0.92
CA GLY A 337 13.59 -16.01 1.51
C GLY A 337 12.09 -16.30 1.61
N SER A 338 11.39 -15.64 2.55
CA SER A 338 9.96 -15.84 2.82
C SER A 338 9.15 -14.55 2.88
N ALA A 339 9.75 -13.40 2.55
CA ALA A 339 9.11 -12.10 2.58
C ALA A 339 8.79 -11.58 1.16
N LYS A 340 9.07 -10.32 0.83
CA LYS A 340 8.82 -9.73 -0.50
C LYS A 340 9.16 -10.69 -1.64
N GLN A 341 8.38 -10.66 -2.70
CA GLN A 341 8.46 -11.55 -3.87
C GLN A 341 7.93 -12.98 -3.65
N THR A 342 7.54 -13.35 -2.44
CA THR A 342 7.06 -14.69 -2.10
C THR A 342 5.58 -14.67 -1.72
N THR A 343 4.93 -15.83 -1.79
CA THR A 343 3.54 -15.98 -1.36
C THR A 343 3.38 -16.47 0.09
N TRP A 344 4.46 -16.51 0.87
CA TRP A 344 4.45 -16.73 2.32
C TRP A 344 3.77 -15.55 3.04
N GLU A 345 3.32 -15.76 4.28
CA GLU A 345 2.69 -14.68 5.06
C GLU A 345 3.59 -13.44 5.14
N GLY A 346 4.90 -13.62 5.34
CA GLY A 346 5.85 -12.52 5.37
C GLY A 346 5.91 -11.66 4.10
N GLY A 347 5.48 -12.19 2.95
CA GLY A 347 5.41 -11.44 1.68
C GLY A 347 4.10 -10.66 1.50
N HIS A 348 3.03 -11.08 2.15
CA HIS A 348 1.69 -10.53 1.94
C HIS A 348 1.07 -9.85 3.16
N ARG A 349 1.34 -10.36 4.38
CA ARG A 349 0.75 -9.81 5.59
C ARG A 349 1.43 -8.50 5.94
N VAL A 350 0.65 -7.41 6.00
CA VAL A 350 1.13 -6.04 6.20
C VAL A 350 0.44 -5.36 7.38
N PRO A 351 1.11 -4.42 8.08
CA PRO A 351 0.48 -3.68 9.17
C PRO A 351 -0.63 -2.78 8.61
N THR A 352 -1.79 -2.81 9.27
CA THR A 352 -2.94 -2.05 8.78
C THR A 352 -3.75 -1.44 9.92
N VAL A 353 -4.04 -0.15 9.78
CA VAL A 353 -4.82 0.63 10.75
C VAL A 353 -5.81 1.53 10.01
N ALA A 354 -7.06 1.54 10.45
CA ALA A 354 -8.08 2.47 9.99
C ALA A 354 -8.51 3.42 11.13
N TYR A 355 -8.57 4.71 10.84
CA TYR A 355 -8.91 5.75 11.79
C TYR A 355 -10.01 6.65 11.23
N TRP A 356 -11.13 6.72 11.95
CA TRP A 356 -12.24 7.62 11.63
C TRP A 356 -13.03 7.95 12.90
N PRO A 357 -12.70 9.03 13.58
CA PRO A 357 -13.36 9.40 14.83
C PRO A 357 -14.88 9.54 14.69
N GLY A 358 -15.60 8.98 15.67
CA GLY A 358 -17.07 9.01 15.67
C GLY A 358 -17.74 8.03 14.69
N ARG A 359 -16.97 7.30 13.89
CA ARG A 359 -17.46 6.26 12.96
C ARG A 359 -16.88 4.90 13.28
N ILE A 360 -15.56 4.80 13.43
CA ILE A 360 -14.86 3.57 13.83
C ILE A 360 -14.77 3.56 15.36
N ILE A 361 -15.08 2.42 15.97
CA ILE A 361 -14.95 2.23 17.43
C ILE A 361 -13.47 2.21 17.78
N ALA A 362 -13.07 3.11 18.68
CA ALA A 362 -11.68 3.22 19.10
C ALA A 362 -11.19 1.97 19.86
N ASN A 363 -9.90 1.69 19.76
CA ASN A 363 -9.22 0.58 20.44
C ASN A 363 -9.83 -0.79 20.12
N THR A 364 -10.21 -1.00 18.86
CA THR A 364 -10.74 -2.28 18.38
C THR A 364 -9.74 -2.99 17.48
N THR A 365 -9.89 -4.31 17.40
CA THR A 365 -9.07 -5.17 16.55
C THR A 365 -9.98 -6.06 15.71
N SER A 366 -9.68 -6.22 14.43
CA SER A 366 -10.32 -7.18 13.55
C SER A 366 -9.30 -8.22 13.07
N SER A 367 -9.70 -9.48 13.12
CA SER A 367 -9.01 -10.62 12.52
C SER A 367 -9.69 -11.12 11.25
N ALA A 368 -10.62 -10.35 10.69
CA ALA A 368 -11.23 -10.66 9.41
C ALA A 368 -10.15 -10.77 8.33
N LEU A 369 -10.24 -11.80 7.49
CA LEU A 369 -9.34 -12.03 6.37
C LEU A 369 -9.63 -10.97 5.28
N LEU A 370 -8.77 -9.98 5.16
CA LEU A 370 -8.92 -8.84 4.28
C LEU A 370 -7.71 -8.63 3.36
N SER A 371 -7.92 -7.87 2.31
CA SER A 371 -6.89 -7.53 1.33
C SER A 371 -6.88 -6.04 0.98
N GLY A 372 -5.74 -5.55 0.51
CA GLY A 372 -5.62 -4.19 -0.05
C GLY A 372 -6.60 -3.91 -1.20
N MET A 373 -7.09 -4.93 -1.90
CA MET A 373 -8.14 -4.79 -2.92
C MET A 373 -9.48 -4.29 -2.35
N ASP A 374 -9.75 -4.56 -1.06
CA ASP A 374 -10.99 -4.18 -0.39
C ASP A 374 -11.12 -2.68 -0.19
N ILE A 375 -10.00 -1.95 -0.26
CA ILE A 375 -9.99 -0.48 -0.22
C ILE A 375 -10.85 0.10 -1.35
N PHE A 376 -10.77 -0.47 -2.56
CA PHE A 376 -11.50 0.01 -3.73
C PHE A 376 -13.03 -0.02 -3.54
N PRO A 377 -13.69 -1.17 -3.30
CA PRO A 377 -15.14 -1.21 -3.11
C PRO A 377 -15.57 -0.52 -1.82
N THR A 378 -14.79 -0.59 -0.74
CA THR A 378 -15.13 0.05 0.54
C THR A 378 -15.19 1.57 0.43
N VAL A 379 -14.17 2.18 -0.18
CA VAL A 379 -14.13 3.65 -0.38
C VAL A 379 -15.27 4.10 -1.30
N LEU A 380 -15.58 3.36 -2.36
CA LEU A 380 -16.71 3.69 -3.24
C LEU A 380 -18.04 3.56 -2.52
N SER A 381 -18.25 2.51 -1.73
CA SER A 381 -19.44 2.33 -0.90
C SER A 381 -19.64 3.50 0.08
N LEU A 382 -18.59 3.87 0.82
CA LEU A 382 -18.61 5.01 1.74
C LEU A 382 -18.81 6.36 1.03
N ALA A 383 -18.36 6.48 -0.21
CA ALA A 383 -18.58 7.67 -1.05
C ALA A 383 -19.98 7.70 -1.69
N GLY A 384 -20.75 6.63 -1.58
CA GLY A 384 -22.05 6.48 -2.27
C GLY A 384 -21.91 6.34 -3.79
N VAL A 385 -20.81 5.73 -4.25
CA VAL A 385 -20.50 5.50 -5.68
C VAL A 385 -20.70 4.04 -6.01
N THR A 386 -21.52 3.76 -6.99
CA THR A 386 -21.78 2.39 -7.44
C THR A 386 -20.59 1.84 -8.24
N LEU A 387 -20.23 0.59 -7.98
CA LEU A 387 -19.25 -0.16 -8.76
C LEU A 387 -19.70 -0.27 -10.22
N PRO A 388 -18.81 -0.06 -11.22
CA PRO A 388 -19.11 -0.39 -12.61
C PRO A 388 -19.53 -1.85 -12.77
N SER A 389 -20.60 -2.10 -13.52
CA SER A 389 -21.18 -3.44 -13.71
C SER A 389 -20.62 -4.19 -14.93
N ASP A 390 -19.68 -3.58 -15.66
CA ASP A 390 -19.07 -4.11 -16.88
C ASP A 390 -17.90 -5.06 -16.63
N ARG A 391 -17.55 -5.29 -15.36
CA ARG A 391 -16.38 -6.08 -14.95
C ARG A 391 -16.56 -6.75 -13.59
N CYS A 392 -15.77 -7.81 -13.34
CA CYS A 392 -15.70 -8.49 -12.05
C CYS A 392 -14.69 -7.81 -11.13
N TYR A 393 -15.02 -7.78 -9.84
CA TYR A 393 -14.13 -7.29 -8.78
C TYR A 393 -13.83 -8.44 -7.81
N ASP A 394 -12.62 -8.44 -7.28
CA ASP A 394 -12.16 -9.44 -6.31
C ASP A 394 -12.15 -8.90 -4.88
N GLY A 395 -12.05 -7.58 -4.71
CA GLY A 395 -12.18 -6.92 -3.41
C GLY A 395 -13.62 -6.92 -2.90
N ILE A 396 -13.79 -6.98 -1.58
CA ILE A 396 -15.08 -6.91 -0.89
C ILE A 396 -15.28 -5.55 -0.21
N ASP A 397 -16.54 -5.17 -0.02
CA ASP A 397 -16.88 -3.98 0.78
C ASP A 397 -16.73 -4.29 2.28
N ALA A 398 -15.68 -3.75 2.89
CA ALA A 398 -15.37 -3.91 4.30
C ALA A 398 -16.06 -2.86 5.21
N THR A 399 -17.04 -2.10 4.71
CA THR A 399 -17.73 -1.06 5.47
C THR A 399 -18.28 -1.57 6.81
N ASN A 400 -18.89 -2.75 6.83
CA ASN A 400 -19.44 -3.33 8.05
C ASN A 400 -18.36 -3.76 9.05
N ILE A 401 -17.20 -4.20 8.56
CA ILE A 401 -16.04 -4.52 9.40
C ILE A 401 -15.52 -3.24 10.05
N LEU A 402 -15.37 -2.18 9.26
CA LEU A 402 -14.86 -0.89 9.74
C LEU A 402 -15.80 -0.20 10.74
N LEU A 403 -17.12 -0.18 10.44
CA LEU A 403 -18.07 0.65 11.17
C LEU A 403 -18.88 -0.11 12.22
N HIS A 404 -19.06 -1.42 12.05
CA HIS A 404 -19.95 -2.24 12.90
C HIS A 404 -19.24 -3.39 13.59
N GLY A 405 -17.94 -3.60 13.33
CA GLY A 405 -17.12 -4.61 14.00
C GLY A 405 -17.43 -6.04 13.54
N GLU A 406 -18.02 -6.22 12.34
CA GLU A 406 -18.14 -7.55 11.74
C GLU A 406 -16.77 -8.18 11.54
N GLN A 407 -16.70 -9.51 11.65
CA GLN A 407 -15.45 -10.27 11.53
C GLN A 407 -15.43 -11.19 10.30
N MET A 408 -16.42 -11.07 9.42
CA MET A 408 -16.52 -11.90 8.24
C MET A 408 -15.85 -11.20 7.05
N GLY A 409 -14.64 -11.66 6.71
CA GLY A 409 -13.89 -11.23 5.54
C GLY A 409 -14.02 -12.20 4.37
N HIS A 410 -12.95 -12.34 3.58
CA HIS A 410 -12.89 -13.27 2.45
C HIS A 410 -12.97 -14.74 2.90
N GLU A 411 -13.71 -15.56 2.18
CA GLU A 411 -13.65 -17.02 2.31
C GLU A 411 -12.33 -17.56 1.77
N PHE A 412 -11.88 -16.99 0.64
CA PHE A 412 -10.59 -17.30 0.01
C PHE A 412 -9.83 -16.02 -0.31
N LEU A 413 -8.51 -16.02 -0.07
CA LEU A 413 -7.57 -15.13 -0.71
C LEU A 413 -6.62 -15.90 -1.61
N PHE A 414 -6.32 -15.34 -2.75
CA PHE A 414 -5.49 -15.94 -3.78
C PHE A 414 -4.21 -15.13 -3.94
N HIS A 415 -3.08 -15.83 -3.99
CA HIS A 415 -1.78 -15.19 -4.11
C HIS A 415 -1.08 -15.62 -5.40
N PRO A 416 -1.31 -14.88 -6.51
CA PRO A 416 -0.58 -15.06 -7.75
C PRO A 416 0.89 -14.71 -7.58
N ASN A 417 1.77 -15.42 -8.26
CA ASN A 417 3.18 -15.09 -8.30
C ASN A 417 3.44 -13.72 -8.92
N SER A 418 4.21 -12.90 -8.21
CA SER A 418 4.65 -11.60 -8.71
C SER A 418 6.17 -11.39 -8.63
N GLY A 419 6.92 -12.37 -8.11
CA GLY A 419 8.37 -12.24 -7.91
C GLY A 419 9.16 -13.53 -8.05
N ALA A 420 9.11 -14.39 -7.02
CA ALA A 420 9.91 -15.60 -6.96
C ALA A 420 9.14 -16.83 -7.45
N ALA A 421 9.85 -17.82 -7.92
CA ALA A 421 9.40 -19.15 -8.33
C ALA A 421 8.27 -19.18 -9.40
N GLY A 422 8.48 -19.93 -10.47
CA GLY A 422 7.48 -20.11 -11.52
C GLY A 422 7.28 -18.89 -12.42
N LYS A 423 6.18 -18.88 -13.13
CA LYS A 423 5.81 -17.81 -14.06
C LYS A 423 5.04 -16.71 -13.34
N PHE A 424 5.28 -15.45 -13.70
CA PHE A 424 4.49 -14.32 -13.21
C PHE A 424 3.02 -14.50 -13.54
N GLY A 425 2.15 -14.29 -12.57
CA GLY A 425 0.72 -14.48 -12.68
C GLY A 425 0.23 -15.91 -12.41
N ASP A 426 1.12 -16.92 -12.26
CA ASP A 426 0.68 -18.26 -11.86
C ASP A 426 0.10 -18.23 -10.44
N LEU A 427 -1.07 -18.84 -10.25
CA LEU A 427 -1.69 -18.95 -8.93
C LEU A 427 -0.94 -19.97 -8.08
N GLN A 428 -0.09 -19.48 -7.19
CA GLN A 428 0.81 -20.29 -6.38
C GLN A 428 0.24 -20.70 -5.03
N THR A 429 -0.58 -19.84 -4.43
CA THR A 429 -1.02 -20.03 -3.06
C THR A 429 -2.48 -19.62 -2.90
N VAL A 430 -3.20 -20.37 -2.08
CA VAL A 430 -4.60 -20.10 -1.73
C VAL A 430 -4.74 -20.11 -0.21
N ARG A 431 -5.26 -19.04 0.35
CA ARG A 431 -5.67 -18.93 1.74
C ARG A 431 -7.17 -19.22 1.86
N SER A 432 -7.59 -20.03 2.83
CA SER A 432 -9.00 -20.26 3.17
C SER A 432 -9.18 -20.37 4.67
N GLY A 433 -9.78 -19.33 5.26
CA GLY A 433 -9.86 -19.19 6.71
C GLY A 433 -8.48 -19.27 7.35
N LYS A 434 -8.24 -20.17 8.28
CA LYS A 434 -6.95 -20.39 8.92
C LYS A 434 -5.94 -21.20 8.08
N HIS A 435 -6.36 -21.85 7.00
CA HIS A 435 -5.51 -22.74 6.22
C HIS A 435 -4.92 -22.03 5.00
N LYS A 436 -3.67 -22.36 4.68
CA LYS A 436 -2.98 -21.82 3.51
C LYS A 436 -2.27 -22.93 2.74
N ALA A 437 -2.58 -23.04 1.47
CA ALA A 437 -2.05 -24.08 0.58
C ALA A 437 -1.07 -23.51 -0.43
N PHE A 438 0.09 -24.16 -0.57
CA PHE A 438 1.15 -23.82 -1.53
C PHE A 438 1.28 -24.90 -2.60
N TYR A 439 1.18 -24.49 -3.86
CA TYR A 439 1.39 -25.34 -5.04
C TYR A 439 2.83 -25.22 -5.57
N ILE A 440 3.49 -24.08 -5.33
CA ILE A 440 4.88 -23.83 -5.71
C ILE A 440 5.56 -23.09 -4.57
N THR A 441 6.80 -23.47 -4.24
CA THR A 441 7.65 -22.79 -3.24
C THR A 441 9.07 -22.67 -3.75
N GLY A 442 9.93 -21.90 -3.07
CA GLY A 442 11.36 -21.78 -3.35
C GLY A 442 11.71 -20.63 -4.27
N ALA A 443 12.95 -20.63 -4.72
CA ALA A 443 13.59 -19.67 -5.64
C ALA A 443 13.47 -18.19 -5.24
N ALA A 444 13.33 -17.91 -3.94
CA ALA A 444 13.34 -16.55 -3.39
C ALA A 444 14.66 -16.30 -2.64
N GLU A 445 15.31 -15.19 -2.92
CA GLU A 445 16.59 -14.86 -2.31
C GLU A 445 16.40 -14.35 -0.88
N ALA A 446 17.10 -14.95 0.06
CA ALA A 446 17.18 -14.53 1.46
C ALA A 446 18.34 -13.55 1.70
N CYS A 447 18.39 -12.97 2.91
CA CYS A 447 19.61 -12.31 3.38
C CYS A 447 20.80 -13.28 3.31
N GLY A 448 21.87 -12.87 2.65
CA GLY A 448 23.04 -13.72 2.43
C GLY A 448 23.06 -14.49 1.11
N GLY A 449 22.05 -14.32 0.25
CA GLY A 449 22.05 -14.77 -1.15
C GLY A 449 21.58 -16.21 -1.37
N GLY A 450 21.14 -16.93 -0.34
CA GLY A 450 20.47 -18.22 -0.49
C GLY A 450 19.09 -18.07 -1.14
N THR A 451 18.72 -18.95 -2.09
CA THR A 451 17.44 -18.83 -2.81
C THR A 451 16.45 -19.95 -2.49
N GLY A 452 16.91 -21.02 -1.87
CA GLY A 452 16.13 -22.25 -1.79
C GLY A 452 15.87 -22.87 -3.17
N LYS A 453 15.49 -24.14 -3.18
CA LYS A 453 15.16 -24.83 -4.44
C LYS A 453 13.68 -24.65 -4.75
N GLN A 454 13.36 -24.26 -6.01
CA GLN A 454 11.98 -24.29 -6.47
C GLN A 454 11.41 -25.71 -6.41
N GLN A 455 10.21 -25.84 -5.86
CA GLN A 455 9.48 -27.11 -5.74
C GLN A 455 8.02 -26.91 -6.13
N VAL A 456 7.50 -27.88 -6.89
CA VAL A 456 6.07 -28.01 -7.18
C VAL A 456 5.50 -29.05 -6.23
N HIS A 457 4.35 -28.77 -5.66
CA HIS A 457 3.68 -29.61 -4.70
C HIS A 457 2.35 -30.11 -5.26
N ASP A 458 2.25 -31.42 -5.43
CA ASP A 458 1.03 -32.14 -5.83
C ASP A 458 0.97 -33.47 -5.06
N PRO A 459 0.13 -33.55 -4.03
CA PRO A 459 -0.81 -32.53 -3.54
C PRO A 459 -0.10 -31.32 -2.88
N PRO A 460 -0.79 -30.17 -2.68
CA PRO A 460 -0.18 -28.95 -2.15
C PRO A 460 0.25 -29.09 -0.69
N LEU A 461 1.25 -28.31 -0.27
CA LEU A 461 1.55 -28.14 1.16
C LEU A 461 0.43 -27.28 1.79
N ILE A 462 -0.12 -27.72 2.93
CA ILE A 462 -1.14 -26.96 3.66
C ILE A 462 -0.67 -26.70 5.08
N PHE A 463 -0.73 -25.43 5.52
CA PHE A 463 -0.41 -24.99 6.87
C PHE A 463 -1.66 -24.52 7.59
N ASP A 464 -1.74 -24.75 8.91
CA ASP A 464 -2.74 -24.19 9.83
C ASP A 464 -2.15 -22.98 10.54
N LEU A 465 -2.43 -21.78 10.06
CA LEU A 465 -1.85 -20.53 10.57
C LEU A 465 -2.39 -20.10 11.94
N GLU A 466 -3.41 -20.76 12.46
CA GLU A 466 -3.88 -20.54 13.84
C GLU A 466 -2.92 -21.19 14.87
N HIS A 467 -2.31 -22.32 14.49
CA HIS A 467 -1.39 -23.08 15.34
C HIS A 467 0.07 -23.01 14.90
N ASP A 468 0.31 -22.55 13.67
CA ASP A 468 1.63 -22.47 13.03
C ASP A 468 1.73 -21.17 12.21
N GLU A 469 1.74 -20.02 12.89
CA GLU A 469 1.86 -18.69 12.25
C GLU A 469 3.15 -18.55 11.43
N SER A 470 4.19 -19.30 11.81
CA SER A 470 5.50 -19.25 11.15
C SER A 470 5.60 -20.13 9.91
N GLU A 471 4.56 -20.88 9.56
CA GLU A 471 4.51 -21.76 8.39
C GLU A 471 5.68 -22.77 8.40
N GLU A 472 5.88 -23.46 9.54
CA GLU A 472 7.01 -24.36 9.75
C GLU A 472 6.69 -25.80 9.36
N THR A 473 5.50 -26.31 9.77
CA THR A 473 5.12 -27.70 9.68
C THR A 473 3.81 -27.87 8.91
N PRO A 474 3.83 -28.35 7.65
CA PRO A 474 2.61 -28.59 6.91
C PRO A 474 1.81 -29.77 7.50
N LEU A 475 0.49 -29.74 7.34
CA LEU A 475 -0.39 -30.82 7.72
C LEU A 475 0.00 -32.13 7.02
N ASP A 476 -0.10 -33.25 7.75
CA ASP A 476 0.11 -34.58 7.16
C ASP A 476 -1.02 -34.89 6.14
N VAL A 477 -0.62 -35.17 4.91
CA VAL A 477 -1.53 -35.49 3.78
C VAL A 477 -2.47 -36.67 4.05
N LYS A 478 -2.16 -37.54 5.03
CA LYS A 478 -2.98 -38.71 5.41
C LYS A 478 -4.09 -38.38 6.39
N THR A 479 -4.11 -37.17 6.97
CA THR A 479 -5.13 -36.80 7.96
C THR A 479 -6.46 -36.45 7.31
N PRO A 480 -7.61 -36.74 7.97
CA PRO A 480 -8.91 -36.30 7.48
C PRO A 480 -9.02 -34.76 7.38
N GLU A 481 -8.36 -34.04 8.25
CA GLU A 481 -8.29 -32.56 8.20
C GLU A 481 -7.66 -32.10 6.89
N TYR A 482 -6.47 -32.60 6.56
CA TYR A 482 -5.80 -32.26 5.30
C TYR A 482 -6.73 -32.53 4.10
N GLN A 483 -7.36 -33.72 4.03
CA GLN A 483 -8.22 -34.11 2.90
C GLN A 483 -9.39 -33.14 2.73
N THR A 484 -10.08 -32.81 3.83
CA THR A 484 -11.22 -31.88 3.82
C THR A 484 -10.80 -30.48 3.37
N VAL A 485 -9.66 -29.99 3.87
CA VAL A 485 -9.15 -28.67 3.53
C VAL A 485 -8.66 -28.61 2.09
N ALA A 486 -7.94 -29.66 1.62
CA ALA A 486 -7.44 -29.73 0.25
C ALA A 486 -8.58 -29.71 -0.78
N GLU A 487 -9.68 -30.47 -0.53
CA GLU A 487 -10.86 -30.46 -1.40
C GLU A 487 -11.53 -29.07 -1.45
N ARG A 488 -11.67 -28.41 -0.30
CA ARG A 488 -12.25 -27.06 -0.23
C ARG A 488 -11.40 -26.05 -1.01
N ILE A 489 -10.08 -26.06 -0.81
CA ILE A 489 -9.15 -25.15 -1.47
C ILE A 489 -9.07 -25.42 -2.97
N ALA A 490 -9.05 -26.70 -3.38
CA ALA A 490 -9.06 -27.07 -4.79
C ALA A 490 -10.29 -26.52 -5.50
N ARG A 491 -11.48 -26.67 -4.89
CA ARG A 491 -12.73 -26.12 -5.42
C ARG A 491 -12.66 -24.59 -5.58
N GLY A 492 -12.28 -23.83 -4.53
CA GLY A 492 -12.19 -22.37 -4.61
C GLY A 492 -11.18 -21.90 -5.67
N ARG A 493 -10.06 -22.64 -5.82
CA ARG A 493 -9.07 -22.39 -6.87
C ARG A 493 -9.65 -22.62 -8.28
N GLU A 494 -10.36 -23.70 -8.49
CA GLU A 494 -11.00 -24.03 -9.77
C GLU A 494 -12.09 -23.02 -10.12
N GLU A 495 -12.92 -22.63 -9.16
CA GLU A 495 -13.97 -21.61 -9.32
C GLU A 495 -13.38 -20.27 -9.74
N LEU A 496 -12.31 -19.78 -9.09
CA LEU A 496 -11.64 -18.55 -9.48
C LEU A 496 -11.07 -18.65 -10.91
N LEU A 497 -10.35 -19.72 -11.22
CA LEU A 497 -9.71 -19.87 -12.53
C LEU A 497 -10.75 -19.99 -13.66
N TRP A 498 -11.88 -20.64 -13.40
CA TRP A 498 -13.00 -20.69 -14.35
C TRP A 498 -13.63 -19.31 -14.54
N ASP A 499 -13.87 -18.58 -13.45
CA ASP A 499 -14.45 -17.25 -13.49
C ASP A 499 -13.54 -16.27 -14.26
N ILE A 500 -12.23 -16.29 -14.01
CA ILE A 500 -11.24 -15.50 -14.79
C ILE A 500 -11.25 -15.91 -16.26
N ALA A 501 -11.29 -17.20 -16.58
CA ALA A 501 -11.28 -17.67 -17.96
C ALA A 501 -12.53 -17.26 -18.76
N THR A 502 -13.63 -16.99 -18.07
CA THR A 502 -14.90 -16.55 -18.66
C THR A 502 -15.13 -15.05 -18.58
N ASP A 503 -14.35 -14.32 -17.79
CA ASP A 503 -14.43 -12.87 -17.61
C ASP A 503 -13.90 -12.15 -18.87
N LYS A 504 -14.81 -11.46 -19.57
CA LYS A 504 -14.49 -10.69 -20.77
C LYS A 504 -13.75 -9.37 -20.49
N SER A 505 -13.67 -8.97 -19.22
CA SER A 505 -13.02 -7.74 -18.77
C SER A 505 -11.56 -7.94 -18.35
N VAL A 506 -11.00 -9.13 -18.51
CA VAL A 506 -9.58 -9.41 -18.23
C VAL A 506 -8.69 -8.56 -19.13
N SER A 507 -7.76 -7.84 -18.50
CA SER A 507 -6.78 -7.01 -19.19
C SER A 507 -5.43 -7.72 -19.27
N ILE A 508 -4.59 -7.29 -20.21
CA ILE A 508 -3.20 -7.75 -20.36
C ILE A 508 -2.30 -6.52 -20.34
N ALA A 509 -1.35 -6.48 -19.41
CA ALA A 509 -0.36 -5.42 -19.37
C ALA A 509 0.70 -5.62 -20.46
N ASP A 510 1.13 -4.50 -21.04
CA ASP A 510 2.23 -4.45 -22.00
C ASP A 510 3.53 -4.11 -21.27
N TYR A 511 4.47 -5.03 -21.27
CA TYR A 511 5.77 -4.89 -20.60
C TYR A 511 6.93 -4.55 -21.55
N ARG A 512 6.61 -4.16 -22.79
CA ARG A 512 7.64 -3.71 -23.73
C ARG A 512 8.33 -2.45 -23.21
N THR A 513 9.60 -2.35 -23.52
CA THR A 513 10.47 -1.26 -23.08
C THR A 513 11.14 -0.56 -24.25
N ASP A 514 11.38 0.74 -24.12
CA ASP A 514 12.20 1.53 -25.02
C ASP A 514 12.90 2.64 -24.23
N GLU A 515 14.16 2.91 -24.52
CA GLU A 515 14.96 3.92 -23.81
C GLU A 515 14.35 5.34 -23.93
N SER A 516 13.59 5.63 -24.99
CA SER A 516 12.89 6.90 -25.15
C SER A 516 11.75 7.13 -24.16
N ALA A 517 11.28 6.08 -23.48
CA ALA A 517 10.24 6.18 -22.45
C ALA A 517 10.80 6.53 -21.06
N ALA A 518 12.13 6.51 -20.88
CA ALA A 518 12.74 6.90 -19.63
C ALA A 518 12.56 8.42 -19.39
N PRO A 519 12.08 8.84 -18.20
CA PRO A 519 11.86 10.26 -17.91
C PRO A 519 13.16 11.04 -17.93
N CYS A 520 13.25 12.06 -18.75
CA CYS A 520 14.44 12.88 -18.91
C CYS A 520 14.06 14.33 -19.18
N CYS A 521 14.47 15.23 -18.30
CA CYS A 521 14.16 16.65 -18.42
C CYS A 521 15.07 17.38 -19.42
N ASP A 522 16.35 16.96 -19.54
CA ASP A 522 17.30 17.48 -20.51
C ASP A 522 18.20 16.34 -21.04
N PRO A 523 17.92 15.82 -22.24
CA PRO A 523 18.69 14.73 -22.82
C PRO A 523 20.11 15.13 -23.25
N THR A 524 20.45 16.42 -23.24
CA THR A 524 21.81 16.92 -23.53
C THR A 524 22.72 16.84 -22.32
N GLN A 525 22.16 16.72 -21.12
CA GLN A 525 22.89 16.61 -19.89
C GLN A 525 23.09 15.14 -19.47
N ALA A 526 24.25 14.84 -18.91
CA ALA A 526 24.49 13.53 -18.31
C ALA A 526 23.44 13.25 -17.22
N VAL A 527 22.91 12.03 -17.18
CA VAL A 527 21.84 11.62 -16.25
C VAL A 527 20.59 12.52 -16.27
N CYS A 528 20.35 13.23 -17.37
CA CYS A 528 19.18 14.12 -17.49
C CYS A 528 19.12 15.20 -16.39
N ARG A 529 20.23 15.81 -16.03
CA ARG A 529 20.26 16.84 -14.97
C ARG A 529 19.51 18.09 -15.37
N CYS A 530 18.61 18.53 -14.50
CA CYS A 530 17.90 19.79 -14.66
C CYS A 530 17.96 20.60 -13.38
N PRO A 531 18.05 21.94 -13.48
CA PRO A 531 17.95 22.78 -12.30
C PRO A 531 16.60 22.56 -11.62
N ARG A 532 16.60 22.64 -10.28
CA ARG A 532 15.37 22.66 -9.49
C ARG A 532 14.53 23.87 -9.95
N LEU A 533 13.32 23.61 -10.39
CA LEU A 533 12.37 24.68 -10.68
C LEU A 533 11.94 25.27 -9.32
N GLY A 534 12.37 26.50 -9.04
CA GLY A 534 12.13 27.22 -7.79
C GLY A 534 10.67 27.59 -7.54
#